data_752b1556b354ee7b8ad3b7b24b5d6cfb
#
_entry.id   752b1556b354ee7b8ad3b7b24b5d6cfb
#
_cell.length_a   1.000
_cell.length_b   1.000
_cell.length_c   1.000
_cell.angle_alpha   90.00
_cell.angle_beta   90.00
_cell.angle_gamma   90.00
#
_symmetry.space_group_name_H-M   'P 1'
#
loop_
_entity.id
_entity.type
_entity.pdbx_description
1 polymer ?
#
loop_
_entity_poly.entity_id
_entity_poly.type
_entity_poly.pdbx_seq_one_letter_code
_entity_poly.pdbx_strand_id
1 'polypeptide(L)'
;MSDNKVVVITGASDGIGAAAARRLHADGHTVVVVGRSPEKTRAVATELEVDGYVADFTRLDDVERLADQLRTAYPRIDVLVNNAGGVFGDRTKTVDGFEKTFQVNHLAPFLLTRRLLDTLVASRASVLQTSSTVRFTQEIHLDDLDHDRNYDPVRAYGAAKLENILFTTELHRRYHANGLSAASFYPGNVATNFASDTTSPIMRLIRFLTANPAIRRVMLSTPEQGADQIVWLAGGTPGADWQSGSYYYKRRDSTPRNAQALDADLARRLWERSEELLAGRLSEPV
;
A
#
# COMPACT_ATOMS: atom_id res chain seq x y z
N MET A 1 -15.21 -16.88 17.74
CA MET A 1 -15.67 -16.42 16.43
C MET A 1 -14.91 -15.14 16.16
N SER A 2 -14.13 -15.05 15.08
CA SER A 2 -13.48 -13.78 14.73
C SER A 2 -14.58 -12.76 14.42
N ASP A 3 -14.50 -11.57 15.03
CA ASP A 3 -15.43 -10.49 14.69
C ASP A 3 -15.34 -10.22 13.19
N ASN A 4 -16.51 -10.19 12.50
CA ASN A 4 -16.56 -9.83 11.09
C ASN A 4 -16.06 -8.39 10.92
N LYS A 5 -14.94 -8.22 10.22
CA LYS A 5 -14.32 -6.93 9.93
C LYS A 5 -14.68 -6.48 8.51
N VAL A 6 -14.86 -5.18 8.30
CA VAL A 6 -14.89 -4.55 6.98
C VAL A 6 -13.45 -4.24 6.56
N VAL A 7 -12.97 -4.92 5.51
CA VAL A 7 -11.59 -4.85 5.03
C VAL A 7 -11.55 -4.30 3.61
N VAL A 8 -11.07 -3.07 3.45
CA VAL A 8 -10.86 -2.43 2.14
C VAL A 8 -9.45 -2.75 1.66
N ILE A 9 -9.30 -3.34 0.47
CA ILE A 9 -8.00 -3.73 -0.09
C ILE A 9 -7.78 -3.05 -1.44
N THR A 10 -6.79 -2.16 -1.51
CA THR A 10 -6.38 -1.55 -2.78
C THR A 10 -5.43 -2.47 -3.55
N GLY A 11 -5.49 -2.44 -4.90
CA GLY A 11 -4.74 -3.38 -5.73
C GLY A 11 -5.22 -4.83 -5.61
N ALA A 12 -6.51 -5.03 -5.26
CA ALA A 12 -7.10 -6.34 -5.01
C ALA A 12 -7.67 -7.02 -6.28
N SER A 13 -7.49 -6.42 -7.44
CA SER A 13 -7.94 -7.02 -8.73
C SER A 13 -6.97 -8.07 -9.30
N ASP A 14 -5.77 -8.23 -8.71
CA ASP A 14 -4.73 -9.18 -9.17
C ASP A 14 -3.72 -9.47 -8.04
N GLY A 15 -2.87 -10.49 -8.24
CA GLY A 15 -1.71 -10.77 -7.41
C GLY A 15 -1.99 -10.93 -5.91
N ILE A 16 -1.15 -10.29 -5.09
CA ILE A 16 -1.19 -10.39 -3.62
C ILE A 16 -2.54 -9.90 -3.07
N GLY A 17 -3.04 -8.77 -3.58
CA GLY A 17 -4.28 -8.19 -3.10
C GLY A 17 -5.49 -9.09 -3.37
N ALA A 18 -5.58 -9.70 -4.56
CA ALA A 18 -6.64 -10.65 -4.89
C ALA A 18 -6.57 -11.93 -4.05
N ALA A 19 -5.36 -12.44 -3.81
CA ALA A 19 -5.16 -13.61 -2.95
C ALA A 19 -5.54 -13.31 -1.49
N ALA A 20 -5.20 -12.11 -0.98
CA ALA A 20 -5.61 -11.66 0.34
C ALA A 20 -7.13 -11.50 0.45
N ALA A 21 -7.76 -10.92 -0.57
CA ALA A 21 -9.21 -10.74 -0.64
C ALA A 21 -9.95 -12.08 -0.53
N ARG A 22 -9.55 -13.08 -1.33
CA ARG A 22 -10.12 -14.43 -1.29
C ARG A 22 -10.02 -15.06 0.09
N ARG A 23 -8.84 -14.98 0.69
CA ARG A 23 -8.61 -15.62 1.98
C ARG A 23 -9.37 -14.94 3.12
N LEU A 24 -9.34 -13.60 3.20
CA LEU A 24 -10.08 -12.85 4.21
C LEU A 24 -11.60 -13.01 4.06
N HIS A 25 -12.10 -13.10 2.82
CA HIS A 25 -13.50 -13.43 2.57
C HIS A 25 -13.84 -14.85 3.07
N ALA A 26 -13.00 -15.85 2.77
CA ALA A 26 -13.18 -17.22 3.26
C ALA A 26 -13.09 -17.32 4.81
N ASP A 27 -12.32 -16.44 5.44
CA ASP A 27 -12.23 -16.31 6.90
C ASP A 27 -13.45 -15.59 7.53
N GLY A 28 -14.44 -15.16 6.71
CA GLY A 28 -15.72 -14.57 7.13
C GLY A 28 -15.73 -13.05 7.28
N HIS A 29 -14.74 -12.34 6.72
CA HIS A 29 -14.71 -10.89 6.72
C HIS A 29 -15.48 -10.30 5.53
N THR A 30 -16.03 -9.10 5.71
CA THR A 30 -16.61 -8.30 4.62
C THR A 30 -15.48 -7.62 3.86
N VAL A 31 -15.14 -8.12 2.67
CA VAL A 31 -14.04 -7.61 1.87
C VAL A 31 -14.55 -6.63 0.82
N VAL A 32 -13.83 -5.53 0.63
CA VAL A 32 -14.08 -4.53 -0.42
C VAL A 32 -12.90 -4.51 -1.37
N VAL A 33 -13.15 -4.84 -2.64
CA VAL A 33 -12.12 -4.96 -3.67
C VAL A 33 -11.93 -3.63 -4.38
N VAL A 34 -10.73 -3.06 -4.34
CA VAL A 34 -10.37 -1.87 -5.11
C VAL A 34 -9.29 -2.20 -6.13
N GLY A 35 -9.49 -1.86 -7.40
CA GLY A 35 -8.53 -2.11 -8.46
C GLY A 35 -8.57 -1.08 -9.59
N ARG A 36 -7.51 -1.03 -10.41
CA ARG A 36 -7.41 -0.11 -11.54
C ARG A 36 -8.19 -0.60 -12.78
N SER A 37 -8.13 -1.89 -13.07
CA SER A 37 -8.79 -2.47 -14.25
C SER A 37 -10.26 -2.77 -13.94
N PRO A 38 -11.22 -2.15 -14.64
CA PRO A 38 -12.64 -2.43 -14.44
C PRO A 38 -13.00 -3.91 -14.61
N GLU A 39 -12.41 -4.56 -15.62
CA GLU A 39 -12.65 -5.97 -15.93
C GLU A 39 -12.15 -6.88 -14.80
N LYS A 40 -10.87 -6.75 -14.42
CA LYS A 40 -10.27 -7.58 -13.37
C LYS A 40 -10.93 -7.34 -12.01
N THR A 41 -11.25 -6.07 -11.69
CA THR A 41 -11.90 -5.71 -10.43
C THR A 41 -13.28 -6.36 -10.35
N ARG A 42 -14.06 -6.27 -11.43
CA ARG A 42 -15.37 -6.90 -11.51
C ARG A 42 -15.27 -8.42 -11.41
N ALA A 43 -14.27 -9.04 -12.07
CA ALA A 43 -14.08 -10.49 -12.00
C ALA A 43 -13.88 -10.99 -10.58
N VAL A 44 -12.98 -10.35 -9.80
CA VAL A 44 -12.75 -10.72 -8.39
C VAL A 44 -13.94 -10.40 -7.50
N ALA A 45 -14.59 -9.24 -7.69
CA ALA A 45 -15.76 -8.85 -6.91
C ALA A 45 -16.94 -9.81 -7.15
N THR A 46 -17.19 -10.22 -8.41
CA THR A 46 -18.23 -11.21 -8.76
C THR A 46 -17.89 -12.60 -8.21
N GLU A 47 -16.61 -13.03 -8.31
CA GLU A 47 -16.17 -14.32 -7.77
C GLU A 47 -16.45 -14.45 -6.27
N LEU A 48 -16.26 -13.35 -5.53
CA LEU A 48 -16.43 -13.32 -4.08
C LEU A 48 -17.81 -12.82 -3.62
N GLU A 49 -18.66 -12.39 -4.53
CA GLU A 49 -19.96 -11.75 -4.25
C GLU A 49 -19.82 -10.54 -3.31
N VAL A 50 -18.80 -9.69 -3.57
CA VAL A 50 -18.48 -8.51 -2.77
C VAL A 50 -18.47 -7.23 -3.60
N ASP A 51 -18.44 -6.08 -2.95
CA ASP A 51 -18.34 -4.79 -3.63
C ASP A 51 -16.97 -4.59 -4.28
N GLY A 52 -17.00 -4.06 -5.52
CA GLY A 52 -15.82 -3.73 -6.30
C GLY A 52 -15.81 -2.27 -6.74
N TYR A 53 -14.72 -1.55 -6.46
CA TYR A 53 -14.53 -0.15 -6.84
C TYR A 53 -13.35 0.01 -7.79
N VAL A 54 -13.52 0.88 -8.80
CA VAL A 54 -12.47 1.16 -9.78
C VAL A 54 -11.88 2.52 -9.50
N ALA A 55 -10.55 2.55 -9.29
CA ALA A 55 -9.80 3.78 -9.13
C ALA A 55 -8.39 3.64 -9.71
N ASP A 56 -7.97 4.59 -10.54
CA ASP A 56 -6.61 4.68 -11.05
C ASP A 56 -5.81 5.65 -10.19
N PHE A 57 -4.84 5.14 -9.44
CA PHE A 57 -4.00 5.94 -8.54
C PHE A 57 -3.02 6.87 -9.28
N THR A 58 -2.96 6.82 -10.61
CA THR A 58 -2.31 7.85 -11.43
C THR A 58 -3.17 9.11 -11.58
N ARG A 59 -4.37 9.14 -10.98
CA ARG A 59 -5.34 10.24 -11.01
C ARG A 59 -5.87 10.45 -9.60
N LEU A 60 -5.46 11.52 -8.96
CA LEU A 60 -5.88 11.81 -7.58
C LEU A 60 -7.40 12.06 -7.45
N ASP A 61 -8.04 12.58 -8.51
CA ASP A 61 -9.51 12.70 -8.56
C ASP A 61 -10.22 11.34 -8.42
N ASP A 62 -9.64 10.26 -8.95
CA ASP A 62 -10.16 8.92 -8.77
C ASP A 62 -10.05 8.44 -7.32
N VAL A 63 -8.97 8.84 -6.64
CA VAL A 63 -8.74 8.52 -5.23
C VAL A 63 -9.73 9.27 -4.33
N GLU A 64 -10.00 10.55 -4.62
CA GLU A 64 -11.00 11.35 -3.89
C GLU A 64 -12.40 10.75 -4.06
N ARG A 65 -12.79 10.47 -5.32
CA ARG A 65 -14.07 9.82 -5.61
C ARG A 65 -14.21 8.47 -4.90
N LEU A 66 -13.14 7.64 -4.89
CA LEU A 66 -13.11 6.38 -4.16
C LEU A 66 -13.35 6.60 -2.66
N ALA A 67 -12.66 7.55 -2.05
CA ALA A 67 -12.83 7.86 -0.63
C ALA A 67 -14.27 8.26 -0.30
N ASP A 68 -14.90 9.10 -1.14
CA ASP A 68 -16.28 9.55 -0.96
C ASP A 68 -17.26 8.39 -1.11
N GLN A 69 -17.07 7.50 -2.10
CA GLN A 69 -17.86 6.28 -2.27
C GLN A 69 -17.75 5.34 -1.06
N LEU A 70 -16.52 5.13 -0.57
CA LEU A 70 -16.29 4.27 0.59
C LEU A 70 -16.92 4.84 1.87
N ARG A 71 -16.80 6.14 2.13
CA ARG A 71 -17.44 6.78 3.29
C ARG A 71 -18.96 6.66 3.25
N THR A 72 -19.56 6.77 2.05
CA THR A 72 -21.00 6.67 1.87
C THR A 72 -21.50 5.24 2.08
N ALA A 73 -20.78 4.26 1.53
CA ALA A 73 -21.19 2.86 1.57
C ALA A 73 -20.84 2.17 2.90
N TYR A 74 -19.74 2.59 3.54
CA TYR A 74 -19.21 1.94 4.75
C TYR A 74 -19.01 2.95 5.87
N PRO A 75 -19.99 3.12 6.78
CA PRO A 75 -19.85 3.98 7.96
C PRO A 75 -18.81 3.45 8.95
N ARG A 76 -18.42 2.17 8.80
CA ARG A 76 -17.35 1.51 9.55
C ARG A 76 -16.39 0.83 8.58
N ILE A 77 -15.09 1.09 8.74
CA ILE A 77 -14.00 0.41 8.03
C ILE A 77 -13.01 -0.04 9.10
N ASP A 78 -12.88 -1.34 9.31
CA ASP A 78 -12.01 -1.90 10.34
C ASP A 78 -10.56 -2.02 9.89
N VAL A 79 -10.34 -2.26 8.59
CA VAL A 79 -9.00 -2.38 8.02
C VAL A 79 -8.94 -1.72 6.65
N LEU A 80 -7.98 -0.81 6.48
CA LEU A 80 -7.58 -0.29 5.17
C LEU A 80 -6.22 -0.87 4.79
N VAL A 81 -6.18 -1.65 3.70
CA VAL A 81 -4.94 -2.22 3.17
C VAL A 81 -4.51 -1.41 1.94
N ASN A 82 -3.54 -0.54 2.12
CA ASN A 82 -2.87 0.18 1.05
C ASN A 82 -1.83 -0.75 0.38
N ASN A 83 -2.31 -1.57 -0.54
CA ASN A 83 -1.51 -2.57 -1.24
C ASN A 83 -1.28 -2.22 -2.71
N ALA A 84 -2.09 -1.35 -3.32
CA ALA A 84 -1.88 -0.89 -4.69
C ALA A 84 -0.49 -0.27 -4.84
N GLY A 85 0.20 -0.63 -5.92
CA GLY A 85 1.53 -0.11 -6.21
C GLY A 85 2.28 -0.97 -7.23
N GLY A 86 3.46 -0.51 -7.63
CA GLY A 86 4.30 -1.23 -8.58
C GLY A 86 5.59 -0.49 -8.92
N VAL A 87 6.47 -1.15 -9.69
CA VAL A 87 7.61 -0.53 -10.36
C VAL A 87 7.16 -0.11 -11.74
N PHE A 88 7.25 1.18 -12.04
CA PHE A 88 6.96 1.70 -13.36
C PHE A 88 8.27 1.86 -14.15
N GLY A 89 8.13 2.10 -15.46
CA GLY A 89 9.27 2.21 -16.38
C GLY A 89 9.99 3.55 -16.31
N ASP A 90 10.12 4.19 -17.48
CA ASP A 90 10.75 5.49 -17.58
C ASP A 90 9.99 6.54 -16.78
N ARG A 91 10.73 7.56 -16.34
CA ARG A 91 10.15 8.67 -15.59
C ARG A 91 9.02 9.32 -16.40
N THR A 92 7.83 9.26 -15.82
CA THR A 92 6.65 9.92 -16.37
C THR A 92 5.92 10.68 -15.27
N LYS A 93 5.41 11.86 -15.59
CA LYS A 93 4.51 12.59 -14.71
C LYS A 93 3.07 12.18 -14.98
N THR A 94 2.30 12.09 -13.92
CA THR A 94 0.86 11.88 -13.98
C THR A 94 0.14 13.14 -14.44
N VAL A 95 -1.17 13.07 -14.63
CA VAL A 95 -2.00 14.25 -14.91
C VAL A 95 -2.00 15.26 -13.78
N ASP A 96 -1.68 14.81 -12.55
CA ASP A 96 -1.58 15.65 -11.36
C ASP A 96 -0.20 16.32 -11.21
N GLY A 97 0.75 16.03 -12.11
CA GLY A 97 2.07 16.64 -12.18
C GLY A 97 3.16 15.94 -11.37
N PHE A 98 2.86 14.87 -10.65
CA PHE A 98 3.83 14.10 -9.83
C PHE A 98 4.47 12.95 -10.61
N GLU A 99 5.67 12.53 -10.19
CA GLU A 99 6.29 11.31 -10.71
C GLU A 99 5.38 10.11 -10.39
N LYS A 100 5.18 9.24 -11.39
CA LYS A 100 4.17 8.18 -11.35
C LYS A 100 4.41 7.17 -10.23
N THR A 101 5.67 6.81 -9.95
CA THR A 101 6.00 5.84 -8.88
C THR A 101 5.73 6.45 -7.51
N PHE A 102 6.13 7.68 -7.30
CA PHE A 102 5.86 8.43 -6.08
C PHE A 102 4.35 8.60 -5.85
N GLN A 103 3.62 9.07 -6.87
CA GLN A 103 2.18 9.25 -6.72
C GLN A 103 1.45 7.94 -6.41
N VAL A 104 1.66 6.91 -7.22
CA VAL A 104 0.88 5.66 -7.08
C VAL A 104 1.22 4.90 -5.80
N ASN A 105 2.50 4.88 -5.39
CA ASN A 105 2.91 4.09 -4.23
C ASN A 105 2.82 4.83 -2.90
N HIS A 106 2.89 6.18 -2.89
CA HIS A 106 2.89 6.98 -1.67
C HIS A 106 1.77 8.03 -1.61
N LEU A 107 1.69 9.00 -2.54
CA LEU A 107 0.73 10.11 -2.44
C LEU A 107 -0.73 9.66 -2.51
N ALA A 108 -1.06 8.74 -3.42
CA ALA A 108 -2.43 8.26 -3.56
C ALA A 108 -2.93 7.47 -2.33
N PRO A 109 -2.17 6.49 -1.77
CA PRO A 109 -2.55 5.86 -0.51
C PRO A 109 -2.54 6.83 0.69
N PHE A 110 -1.65 7.82 0.70
CA PHE A 110 -1.68 8.90 1.68
C PHE A 110 -2.99 9.69 1.60
N LEU A 111 -3.36 10.17 0.41
CA LEU A 111 -4.61 10.90 0.18
C LEU A 111 -5.83 10.08 0.59
N LEU A 112 -5.91 8.81 0.15
CA LEU A 112 -7.00 7.90 0.50
C LEU A 112 -7.15 7.77 2.02
N THR A 113 -6.04 7.52 2.72
CA THR A 113 -6.03 7.38 4.18
C THR A 113 -6.47 8.67 4.86
N ARG A 114 -5.99 9.83 4.40
CA ARG A 114 -6.36 11.15 4.95
C ARG A 114 -7.83 11.48 4.74
N ARG A 115 -8.39 11.16 3.55
CA ARG A 115 -9.81 11.38 3.23
C ARG A 115 -10.76 10.45 4.00
N LEU A 116 -10.27 9.28 4.42
CA LEU A 116 -11.02 8.31 5.24
C LEU A 116 -10.74 8.46 6.74
N LEU A 117 -9.88 9.39 7.15
CA LEU A 117 -9.30 9.41 8.49
C LEU A 117 -10.35 9.40 9.62
N ASP A 118 -11.38 10.22 9.51
CA ASP A 118 -12.43 10.31 10.54
C ASP A 118 -13.18 8.97 10.69
N THR A 119 -13.51 8.33 9.55
CA THR A 119 -14.12 6.99 9.55
C THR A 119 -13.18 5.95 10.17
N LEU A 120 -11.88 5.99 9.83
CA LEU A 120 -10.88 5.05 10.32
C LEU A 120 -10.64 5.23 11.83
N VAL A 121 -10.57 6.45 12.32
CA VAL A 121 -10.43 6.76 13.76
C VAL A 121 -11.69 6.35 14.53
N ALA A 122 -12.88 6.71 14.04
CA ALA A 122 -14.15 6.31 14.65
C ALA A 122 -14.32 4.77 14.73
N SER A 123 -13.81 4.06 13.72
CA SER A 123 -13.82 2.59 13.66
C SER A 123 -12.70 1.93 14.47
N ARG A 124 -11.76 2.68 15.05
CA ARG A 124 -10.52 2.15 15.64
C ARG A 124 -9.76 1.24 14.68
N ALA A 125 -9.69 1.66 13.44
CA ALA A 125 -9.22 0.86 12.31
C ALA A 125 -7.73 0.53 12.37
N SER A 126 -7.36 -0.49 11.61
CA SER A 126 -5.98 -0.79 11.24
C SER A 126 -5.68 -0.30 9.83
N VAL A 127 -4.61 0.47 9.64
CA VAL A 127 -4.10 0.88 8.32
C VAL A 127 -2.82 0.12 8.02
N LEU A 128 -2.84 -0.69 6.97
CA LEU A 128 -1.75 -1.58 6.60
C LEU A 128 -1.09 -1.10 5.30
N GLN A 129 0.23 -0.91 5.34
CA GLN A 129 1.02 -0.42 4.19
C GLN A 129 1.88 -1.53 3.60
N THR A 130 1.65 -1.88 2.35
CA THR A 130 2.56 -2.75 1.60
C THR A 130 3.85 -2.00 1.28
N SER A 131 4.93 -2.39 1.97
CA SER A 131 6.27 -1.88 1.77
C SER A 131 7.16 -2.91 1.06
N SER A 132 8.47 -2.81 1.23
CA SER A 132 9.47 -3.70 0.64
C SER A 132 10.66 -3.85 1.59
N THR A 133 11.67 -4.62 1.18
CA THR A 133 12.87 -4.84 1.99
C THR A 133 13.71 -3.59 2.27
N VAL A 134 13.53 -2.49 1.58
CA VAL A 134 14.22 -1.17 1.65
C VAL A 134 15.74 -1.22 1.93
N ARG A 135 16.34 -2.40 1.84
CA ARG A 135 17.78 -2.64 2.17
C ARG A 135 18.73 -1.88 1.27
N PHE A 136 18.35 -1.71 0.01
CA PHE A 136 19.16 -1.08 -1.03
C PHE A 136 18.57 0.25 -1.50
N THR A 137 17.59 0.77 -0.76
CA THR A 137 16.98 2.06 -1.05
C THR A 137 18.01 3.16 -0.75
N GLN A 138 18.13 4.11 -1.65
CA GLN A 138 18.90 5.32 -1.42
C GLN A 138 18.17 6.25 -0.45
N GLU A 139 18.86 7.29 0.00
CA GLU A 139 18.26 8.30 0.85
C GLU A 139 17.09 9.00 0.17
N ILE A 140 16.04 9.24 0.93
CA ILE A 140 14.92 10.10 0.53
C ILE A 140 15.36 11.55 0.71
N HIS A 141 15.11 12.36 -0.31
CA HIS A 141 15.32 13.79 -0.30
C HIS A 141 13.96 14.48 -0.45
N LEU A 142 13.49 15.15 0.62
CA LEU A 142 12.17 15.79 0.65
C LEU A 142 12.00 16.93 -0.37
N ASP A 143 13.10 17.48 -0.86
CA ASP A 143 13.15 18.50 -1.91
C ASP A 143 13.18 17.90 -3.33
N ASP A 144 13.15 16.56 -3.46
CA ASP A 144 13.21 15.85 -4.75
C ASP A 144 12.44 14.51 -4.72
N LEU A 145 11.23 14.51 -4.16
CA LEU A 145 10.37 13.31 -4.11
C LEU A 145 9.94 12.81 -5.50
N ASP A 146 9.91 13.69 -6.48
CA ASP A 146 9.65 13.39 -7.90
C ASP A 146 10.88 12.82 -8.64
N HIS A 147 12.03 12.68 -7.99
CA HIS A 147 13.29 12.24 -8.58
C HIS A 147 13.67 13.02 -9.85
N ASP A 148 13.50 14.35 -9.82
CA ASP A 148 13.79 15.22 -10.97
C ASP A 148 15.29 15.24 -11.32
N ARG A 149 16.18 15.07 -10.32
CA ARG A 149 17.63 15.17 -10.49
C ARG A 149 18.29 13.90 -11.01
N ASN A 150 17.82 12.73 -10.62
CA ASN A 150 18.44 11.45 -10.97
C ASN A 150 17.47 10.29 -10.87
N TYR A 151 16.68 10.07 -11.92
CA TYR A 151 15.68 9.03 -11.93
C TYR A 151 16.27 7.66 -12.27
N ASP A 152 15.91 6.68 -11.46
CA ASP A 152 16.04 5.25 -11.74
C ASP A 152 14.77 4.55 -11.23
N PRO A 153 14.10 3.69 -12.03
CA PRO A 153 12.82 3.08 -11.64
C PRO A 153 12.87 2.26 -10.34
N VAL A 154 14.00 1.58 -10.10
CA VAL A 154 14.17 0.75 -8.90
C VAL A 154 14.42 1.62 -7.67
N ARG A 155 15.16 2.72 -7.84
CA ARG A 155 15.39 3.71 -6.77
C ARG A 155 14.11 4.43 -6.40
N ALA A 156 13.36 4.95 -7.39
CA ALA A 156 12.09 5.61 -7.16
C ALA A 156 11.10 4.68 -6.42
N TYR A 157 11.02 3.42 -6.85
CA TYR A 157 10.21 2.42 -6.14
C TYR A 157 10.71 2.16 -4.71
N GLY A 158 12.02 2.00 -4.54
CA GLY A 158 12.61 1.79 -3.21
C GLY A 158 12.33 2.96 -2.26
N ALA A 159 12.46 4.21 -2.75
CA ALA A 159 12.13 5.42 -1.99
C ALA A 159 10.65 5.41 -1.59
N ALA A 160 9.74 5.19 -2.53
CA ALA A 160 8.30 5.14 -2.24
C ALA A 160 7.93 4.05 -1.21
N LYS A 161 8.66 2.93 -1.19
CA LYS A 161 8.44 1.87 -0.18
C LYS A 161 9.05 2.20 1.18
N LEU A 162 10.10 3.00 1.24
CA LEU A 162 10.62 3.59 2.48
C LEU A 162 9.67 4.67 3.01
N GLU A 163 9.12 5.51 2.14
CA GLU A 163 8.09 6.50 2.48
C GLU A 163 6.85 5.84 3.11
N ASN A 164 6.47 4.64 2.67
CA ASN A 164 5.36 3.89 3.29
C ASN A 164 5.68 3.42 4.73
N ILE A 165 6.94 3.14 5.06
CA ILE A 165 7.35 2.85 6.45
C ILE A 165 7.27 4.13 7.29
N LEU A 166 7.81 5.24 6.78
CA LEU A 166 7.77 6.54 7.47
C LEU A 166 6.34 7.02 7.67
N PHE A 167 5.48 6.87 6.66
CA PHE A 167 4.05 7.15 6.77
C PHE A 167 3.39 6.34 7.89
N THR A 168 3.69 5.04 7.99
CA THR A 168 3.18 4.16 9.05
C THR A 168 3.59 4.65 10.43
N THR A 169 4.87 5.02 10.59
CA THR A 169 5.42 5.54 11.85
C THR A 169 4.71 6.84 12.27
N GLU A 170 4.53 7.78 11.34
CA GLU A 170 3.91 9.07 11.65
C GLU A 170 2.39 8.93 11.84
N LEU A 171 1.71 8.06 11.09
CA LEU A 171 0.30 7.76 11.30
C LEU A 171 0.06 7.17 12.71
N HIS A 172 0.89 6.24 13.14
CA HIS A 172 0.86 5.73 14.52
C HIS A 172 1.07 6.85 15.53
N ARG A 173 2.13 7.66 15.38
CA ARG A 173 2.44 8.75 16.31
C ARG A 173 1.28 9.74 16.47
N ARG A 174 0.57 10.05 15.39
CA ARG A 174 -0.52 11.04 15.39
C ARG A 174 -1.84 10.49 15.93
N TYR A 175 -2.18 9.25 15.61
CA TYR A 175 -3.56 8.76 15.78
C TYR A 175 -3.70 7.49 16.62
N HIS A 176 -2.62 6.88 17.10
CA HIS A 176 -2.73 5.67 17.93
C HIS A 176 -3.46 5.93 19.25
N ALA A 177 -3.23 7.07 19.88
CA ALA A 177 -3.95 7.49 21.09
C ALA A 177 -5.46 7.66 20.86
N ASN A 178 -5.89 7.89 19.61
CA ASN A 178 -7.29 7.99 19.19
C ASN A 178 -7.88 6.60 18.80
N GLY A 179 -7.10 5.52 18.94
CA GLY A 179 -7.52 4.16 18.68
C GLY A 179 -7.12 3.58 17.33
N LEU A 180 -6.58 4.39 16.39
CA LEU A 180 -6.12 3.89 15.10
C LEU A 180 -4.79 3.11 15.27
N SER A 181 -4.66 1.99 14.58
CA SER A 181 -3.44 1.21 14.52
C SER A 181 -2.85 1.21 13.11
N ALA A 182 -1.53 1.21 12.98
CA ALA A 182 -0.85 1.21 11.70
C ALA A 182 0.29 0.20 11.66
N ALA A 183 0.47 -0.51 10.55
CA ALA A 183 1.62 -1.38 10.34
C ALA A 183 2.08 -1.33 8.88
N SER A 184 3.38 -1.42 8.66
CA SER A 184 3.95 -1.66 7.34
C SER A 184 4.54 -3.06 7.27
N PHE A 185 4.61 -3.64 6.07
CA PHE A 185 5.13 -5.00 5.93
C PHE A 185 5.79 -5.23 4.57
N TYR A 186 6.71 -6.19 4.55
CA TYR A 186 7.29 -6.73 3.33
C TYR A 186 6.63 -8.07 2.97
N PRO A 187 5.96 -8.19 1.82
CA PRO A 187 5.25 -9.42 1.42
C PRO A 187 6.19 -10.52 0.91
N GLY A 188 7.49 -10.24 0.77
CA GLY A 188 8.45 -11.12 0.10
C GLY A 188 8.59 -10.80 -1.40
N ASN A 189 9.48 -11.53 -2.06
CA ASN A 189 9.67 -11.43 -3.53
C ASN A 189 8.58 -12.23 -4.24
N VAL A 190 7.47 -11.58 -4.57
CA VAL A 190 6.29 -12.26 -5.13
C VAL A 190 6.26 -12.15 -6.64
N ALA A 191 5.93 -13.26 -7.30
CA ALA A 191 5.72 -13.33 -8.74
C ALA A 191 4.37 -12.68 -9.11
N THR A 192 4.37 -11.37 -9.30
CA THR A 192 3.19 -10.61 -9.75
C THR A 192 3.51 -9.82 -11.01
N ASN A 193 2.50 -9.23 -11.65
CA ASN A 193 2.67 -8.29 -12.77
C ASN A 193 3.27 -6.93 -12.33
N PHE A 194 3.86 -6.88 -11.18
CA PHE A 194 4.40 -5.75 -10.45
C PHE A 194 5.43 -4.89 -11.23
N ALA A 195 6.17 -5.50 -12.17
CA ALA A 195 7.17 -4.83 -13.00
C ALA A 195 6.93 -5.06 -14.50
N SER A 196 5.67 -5.21 -14.92
CA SER A 196 5.33 -5.45 -16.33
C SER A 196 5.78 -4.30 -17.23
N ASP A 197 5.73 -3.08 -16.74
CA ASP A 197 5.96 -1.84 -17.49
C ASP A 197 7.39 -1.28 -17.31
N THR A 198 8.30 -2.07 -16.69
CA THR A 198 9.64 -1.57 -16.37
C THR A 198 10.60 -1.60 -17.58
N THR A 199 11.36 -0.54 -17.76
CA THR A 199 12.46 -0.42 -18.74
C THR A 199 13.81 -0.81 -18.14
N SER A 200 13.90 -1.01 -16.81
CA SER A 200 15.13 -1.37 -16.12
C SER A 200 15.78 -2.63 -16.69
N PRO A 201 17.05 -2.60 -17.14
CA PRO A 201 17.76 -3.78 -17.67
C PRO A 201 17.82 -4.93 -16.66
N ILE A 202 17.99 -4.61 -15.36
CA ILE A 202 18.05 -5.60 -14.28
C ILE A 202 16.70 -6.30 -14.14
N MET A 203 15.60 -5.55 -14.15
CA MET A 203 14.26 -6.12 -14.04
C MET A 203 13.88 -6.93 -15.29
N ARG A 204 14.34 -6.51 -16.48
CA ARG A 204 14.19 -7.31 -17.71
C ARG A 204 14.95 -8.63 -17.63
N LEU A 205 16.18 -8.62 -17.09
CA LEU A 205 16.96 -9.83 -16.87
C LEU A 205 16.27 -10.75 -15.85
N ILE A 206 15.79 -10.23 -14.73
CA ILE A 206 15.02 -10.99 -13.72
C ILE A 206 13.80 -11.63 -14.39
N ARG A 207 13.05 -10.88 -15.18
CA ARG A 207 11.88 -11.38 -15.92
C ARG A 207 12.24 -12.48 -16.92
N PHE A 208 13.36 -12.34 -17.63
CA PHE A 208 13.86 -13.36 -18.54
C PHE A 208 14.23 -14.66 -17.78
N LEU A 209 14.97 -14.55 -16.68
CA LEU A 209 15.34 -15.70 -15.85
C LEU A 209 14.12 -16.37 -15.21
N THR A 210 13.15 -15.58 -14.73
CA THR A 210 11.92 -16.10 -14.10
C THR A 210 10.84 -16.54 -15.10
N ALA A 211 11.08 -16.39 -16.41
CA ALA A 211 10.27 -17.02 -17.44
C ALA A 211 10.40 -18.57 -17.38
N ASN A 212 11.54 -19.08 -16.88
CA ASN A 212 11.68 -20.50 -16.59
C ASN A 212 10.91 -20.86 -15.30
N PRO A 213 9.93 -21.80 -15.35
CA PRO A 213 9.11 -22.14 -14.19
C PRO A 213 9.89 -22.67 -12.98
N ALA A 214 11.00 -23.40 -13.21
CA ALA A 214 11.84 -23.92 -12.13
C ALA A 214 12.58 -22.79 -11.40
N ILE A 215 13.15 -21.84 -12.14
CA ILE A 215 13.82 -20.66 -11.58
C ILE A 215 12.82 -19.77 -10.84
N ARG A 216 11.64 -19.53 -11.45
CA ARG A 216 10.56 -18.76 -10.86
C ARG A 216 10.14 -19.32 -9.51
N ARG A 217 9.95 -20.64 -9.41
CA ARG A 217 9.53 -21.32 -8.16
C ARG A 217 10.56 -21.20 -7.03
N VAL A 218 11.84 -21.07 -7.36
CA VAL A 218 12.93 -20.94 -6.37
C VAL A 218 13.12 -19.47 -5.96
N MET A 219 12.98 -18.54 -6.92
CA MET A 219 13.29 -17.12 -6.69
C MET A 219 12.11 -16.28 -6.20
N LEU A 220 10.90 -16.69 -6.53
CA LEU A 220 9.70 -15.88 -6.27
C LEU A 220 8.67 -16.69 -5.48
N SER A 221 8.06 -16.02 -4.50
CA SER A 221 6.90 -16.53 -3.77
C SER A 221 5.63 -16.44 -4.63
N THR A 222 4.64 -17.28 -4.33
CA THR A 222 3.32 -17.16 -4.97
C THR A 222 2.53 -15.96 -4.41
N PRO A 223 1.49 -15.48 -5.12
CA PRO A 223 0.59 -14.46 -4.59
C PRO A 223 -0.02 -14.84 -3.23
N GLU A 224 -0.37 -16.11 -3.03
CA GLU A 224 -0.95 -16.62 -1.78
C GLU A 224 0.06 -16.54 -0.62
N GLN A 225 1.34 -16.85 -0.89
CA GLN A 225 2.41 -16.68 0.10
C GLN A 225 2.67 -15.20 0.42
N GLY A 226 2.58 -14.32 -0.59
CA GLY A 226 2.69 -12.87 -0.39
C GLY A 226 1.52 -12.27 0.39
N ALA A 227 0.32 -12.81 0.21
CA ALA A 227 -0.89 -12.41 0.91
C ALA A 227 -0.88 -12.76 2.40
N ASP A 228 -0.05 -13.70 2.82
CA ASP A 228 -0.01 -14.20 4.20
C ASP A 228 0.17 -13.09 5.25
N GLN A 229 1.00 -12.09 4.95
CA GLN A 229 1.20 -10.93 5.83
C GLN A 229 -0.05 -10.05 5.94
N ILE A 230 -0.72 -9.79 4.80
CA ILE A 230 -1.97 -9.01 4.79
C ILE A 230 -3.02 -9.72 5.62
N VAL A 231 -3.21 -11.02 5.38
CA VAL A 231 -4.22 -11.83 6.07
C VAL A 231 -3.97 -11.86 7.57
N TRP A 232 -2.71 -12.08 7.97
CA TRP A 232 -2.35 -12.10 9.40
C TRP A 232 -2.56 -10.75 10.07
N LEU A 233 -2.13 -9.64 9.47
CA LEU A 233 -2.29 -8.31 10.04
C LEU A 233 -3.76 -7.86 10.05
N ALA A 234 -4.50 -8.11 8.97
CA ALA A 234 -5.89 -7.71 8.85
C ALA A 234 -6.82 -8.54 9.75
N GLY A 235 -6.61 -9.86 9.81
CA GLY A 235 -7.38 -10.75 10.69
C GLY A 235 -7.03 -10.60 12.16
N GLY A 236 -5.76 -10.26 12.47
CA GLY A 236 -5.24 -10.14 13.84
C GLY A 236 -5.73 -8.92 14.61
N THR A 237 -5.45 -8.91 15.91
CA THR A 237 -5.82 -7.84 16.84
C THR A 237 -4.58 -7.00 17.18
N PRO A 238 -4.56 -5.68 16.88
CA PRO A 238 -3.49 -4.79 17.32
C PRO A 238 -3.30 -4.83 18.84
N GLY A 239 -2.05 -4.81 19.28
CA GLY A 239 -1.68 -4.91 20.70
C GLY A 239 -1.63 -6.33 21.25
N ALA A 240 -2.28 -7.30 20.58
CA ALA A 240 -2.22 -8.73 20.95
C ALA A 240 -1.38 -9.54 19.96
N ASP A 241 -1.75 -9.53 18.68
CA ASP A 241 -1.07 -10.30 17.63
C ASP A 241 0.09 -9.53 16.99
N TRP A 242 0.00 -8.21 16.94
CA TRP A 242 1.00 -7.32 16.38
C TRP A 242 0.95 -5.93 17.03
N GLN A 243 2.05 -5.17 16.94
CA GLN A 243 2.20 -3.84 17.52
C GLN A 243 2.02 -2.75 16.47
N SER A 244 1.26 -1.69 16.82
CA SER A 244 1.10 -0.52 15.98
C SER A 244 2.40 0.28 15.86
N GLY A 245 2.67 0.81 14.67
CA GLY A 245 3.90 1.55 14.34
C GLY A 245 5.05 0.67 13.83
N SER A 246 4.90 -0.66 13.87
CA SER A 246 5.95 -1.61 13.51
C SER A 246 5.99 -1.97 12.02
N TYR A 247 7.16 -2.47 11.59
CA TYR A 247 7.40 -3.05 10.27
C TYR A 247 7.56 -4.57 10.39
N TYR A 248 6.84 -5.33 9.55
CA TYR A 248 6.75 -6.78 9.63
C TYR A 248 7.33 -7.50 8.44
N TYR A 249 8.03 -8.61 8.72
CA TYR A 249 8.42 -9.60 7.74
C TYR A 249 8.22 -11.01 8.29
N LYS A 250 7.55 -11.89 7.53
CA LYS A 250 7.23 -13.27 7.94
C LYS A 250 6.53 -13.33 9.32
N ARG A 251 5.54 -12.48 9.53
CA ARG A 251 4.75 -12.36 10.77
C ARG A 251 5.60 -12.04 12.02
N ARG A 252 6.76 -11.42 11.83
CA ARG A 252 7.65 -11.01 12.92
C ARG A 252 7.92 -9.53 12.83
N ASP A 253 7.93 -8.88 13.97
CA ASP A 253 8.45 -7.52 14.06
C ASP A 253 9.90 -7.53 13.57
N SER A 254 10.23 -6.60 12.70
CA SER A 254 11.50 -6.57 11.99
C SER A 254 12.01 -5.14 11.90
N THR A 255 13.30 -4.95 12.15
CA THR A 255 13.93 -3.65 11.97
C THR A 255 14.25 -3.45 10.48
N PRO A 256 13.74 -2.39 9.85
CA PRO A 256 14.14 -2.03 8.50
C PRO A 256 15.65 -1.79 8.43
N ARG A 257 16.30 -2.24 7.35
CA ARG A 257 17.77 -2.14 7.22
C ARG A 257 18.26 -0.79 6.66
N ASN A 258 17.35 0.15 6.46
CA ASN A 258 17.67 1.52 6.07
C ASN A 258 17.52 2.42 7.30
N ALA A 259 18.55 3.20 7.62
CA ALA A 259 18.56 4.06 8.81
C ALA A 259 17.46 5.13 8.78
N GLN A 260 17.14 5.68 7.61
CA GLN A 260 16.05 6.66 7.46
C GLN A 260 14.67 6.08 7.83
N ALA A 261 14.47 4.76 7.74
CA ALA A 261 13.21 4.13 8.14
C ALA A 261 12.92 4.28 9.65
N LEU A 262 13.93 4.60 10.44
CA LEU A 262 13.85 4.79 11.89
C LEU A 262 13.90 6.29 12.29
N ASP A 263 13.98 7.18 11.31
CA ASP A 263 14.07 8.63 11.54
C ASP A 263 12.67 9.23 11.71
N ALA A 264 12.29 9.47 12.96
CA ALA A 264 10.99 10.03 13.31
C ALA A 264 10.82 11.49 12.85
N ASP A 265 11.91 12.29 12.76
CA ASP A 265 11.82 13.65 12.22
C ASP A 265 11.59 13.63 10.71
N LEU A 266 12.28 12.76 9.99
CA LEU A 266 12.01 12.55 8.57
C LEU A 266 10.58 12.08 8.32
N ALA A 267 10.05 11.17 9.15
CA ALA A 267 8.66 10.70 9.04
C ALA A 267 7.66 11.86 9.20
N ARG A 268 7.87 12.72 10.21
CA ARG A 268 7.06 13.94 10.42
C ARG A 268 7.14 14.89 9.23
N ARG A 269 8.34 15.20 8.77
CA ARG A 269 8.57 16.12 7.64
C ARG A 269 8.03 15.58 6.31
N LEU A 270 8.12 14.27 6.07
CA LEU A 270 7.51 13.63 4.90
C LEU A 270 5.98 13.75 4.93
N TRP A 271 5.37 13.55 6.10
CA TRP A 271 3.94 13.74 6.28
C TRP A 271 3.53 15.17 5.95
N GLU A 272 4.18 16.16 6.55
CA GLU A 272 3.92 17.60 6.32
C GLU A 272 4.10 17.96 4.83
N ARG A 273 5.17 17.43 4.21
CA ARG A 273 5.41 17.64 2.78
C ARG A 273 4.33 17.01 1.91
N SER A 274 3.85 15.82 2.25
CA SER A 274 2.74 15.17 1.55
C SER A 274 1.43 15.96 1.69
N GLU A 275 1.15 16.52 2.87
CA GLU A 275 0.00 17.41 3.07
C GLU A 275 0.12 18.71 2.24
N GLU A 276 1.30 19.32 2.19
CA GLU A 276 1.54 20.49 1.34
C GLU A 276 1.29 20.20 -0.14
N LEU A 277 1.81 19.07 -0.65
CA LEU A 277 1.63 18.66 -2.05
C LEU A 277 0.16 18.39 -2.40
N LEU A 278 -0.66 18.05 -1.41
CA LEU A 278 -2.07 17.72 -1.55
C LEU A 278 -3.01 18.81 -0.97
N ALA A 279 -2.49 20.00 -0.62
CA ALA A 279 -3.25 21.02 0.13
C ALA A 279 -4.61 21.38 -0.49
N GLY A 280 -4.72 21.39 -1.83
CA GLY A 280 -5.99 21.64 -2.54
C GLY A 280 -6.97 20.44 -2.55
N ARG A 281 -6.58 19.27 -2.04
CA ARG A 281 -7.33 18.01 -2.10
C ARG A 281 -7.67 17.42 -0.72
N LEU A 282 -7.05 17.91 0.32
CA LEU A 282 -7.36 17.53 1.69
C LEU A 282 -8.51 18.40 2.21
N SER A 283 -9.53 17.77 2.80
CA SER A 283 -10.52 18.51 3.60
C SER A 283 -9.81 19.15 4.79
N GLU A 284 -10.21 20.36 5.15
CA GLU A 284 -9.74 20.95 6.42
C GLU A 284 -10.08 19.98 7.56
N PRO A 285 -9.18 19.79 8.53
CA PRO A 285 -9.50 18.99 9.71
C PRO A 285 -10.66 19.65 10.44
N VAL A 286 -11.71 18.87 10.71
CA VAL A 286 -12.84 19.26 11.58
C VAL A 286 -12.39 19.26 13.03
#